data_c3a4be3fc1bc0c35d58af8be1e019aff
#
_entry.id   c3a4be3fc1bc0c35d58af8be1e019aff
#
_cell.length_a   1.000
_cell.length_b   1.000
_cell.length_c   1.000
_cell.angle_alpha   90.00
_cell.angle_beta   90.00
_cell.angle_gamma   90.00
#
_symmetry.space_group_name_H-M   'P 1'
#
loop_
_entity.id
_entity.type
_entity.pdbx_description
1 polymer ?
#
loop_
_entity_poly.entity_id
_entity_poly.type
_entity_poly.pdbx_seq_one_letter_code
_entity_poly.pdbx_strand_id
1 'polypeptide(L)'
;MIVVLFEFEPDPAYEDRYFELAGLLRENVEQIEGFISVERFESVSESGRFISVSTWQDLDAVKRWREHLEHAAAQNEAKARGIFRNYRIRVAEVIRDYGP
;
A
#
# COMPACT_ATOMS: atom_id res chain seq x y z
N MET A 1 1.32 -1.18 -17.61
CA MET A 1 1.65 -1.61 -16.23
C MET A 1 1.71 -0.39 -15.32
N ILE A 2 1.05 -0.47 -14.20
CA ILE A 2 0.91 0.65 -13.25
C ILE A 2 1.63 0.30 -11.96
N VAL A 3 2.29 1.29 -11.37
CA VAL A 3 2.94 1.17 -10.07
C VAL A 3 2.28 2.14 -9.11
N VAL A 4 1.93 1.68 -7.91
CA VAL A 4 1.43 2.52 -6.83
C VAL A 4 2.51 2.63 -5.77
N LEU A 5 2.92 3.86 -5.49
CA LEU A 5 3.93 4.19 -4.49
C LEU A 5 3.24 4.77 -3.28
N PHE A 6 3.19 4.00 -2.21
CA PHE A 6 2.59 4.43 -0.94
C PHE A 6 3.70 4.69 0.08
N GLU A 7 4.06 5.96 0.24
CA GLU A 7 5.01 6.41 1.26
C GLU A 7 4.26 6.69 2.55
N PHE A 8 4.77 6.22 3.67
CA PHE A 8 4.08 6.41 4.95
C PHE A 8 5.02 6.37 6.14
N GLU A 9 4.58 7.05 7.20
CA GLU A 9 5.20 6.99 8.52
C GLU A 9 4.12 6.56 9.51
N PRO A 10 4.15 5.29 10.00
CA PRO A 10 3.23 4.89 11.06
C PRO A 10 3.52 5.69 12.32
N ASP A 11 2.47 6.04 13.07
CA ASP A 11 2.66 6.57 14.41
C ASP A 11 3.31 5.48 15.26
N PRO A 12 4.40 5.76 16.00
CA PRO A 12 5.07 4.73 16.80
C PRO A 12 4.16 3.99 17.77
N ALA A 13 3.11 4.65 18.25
CA ALA A 13 2.12 4.03 19.14
C ALA A 13 1.28 2.96 18.44
N TYR A 14 1.19 2.99 17.10
CA TYR A 14 0.34 2.10 16.30
C TYR A 14 1.14 1.27 15.29
N GLU A 15 2.46 1.26 15.36
CA GLU A 15 3.31 0.58 14.38
C GLU A 15 3.01 -0.92 14.32
N ASP A 16 2.93 -1.60 15.46
CA ASP A 16 2.62 -3.02 15.51
C ASP A 16 1.24 -3.32 14.92
N ARG A 17 0.26 -2.46 15.22
CA ARG A 17 -1.09 -2.60 14.68
C ARG A 17 -1.12 -2.40 13.17
N TYR A 18 -0.31 -1.47 12.66
CA TYR A 18 -0.18 -1.27 11.22
C TYR A 18 0.32 -2.54 10.53
N PHE A 19 1.38 -3.17 11.07
CA PHE A 19 1.94 -4.37 10.47
C PHE A 19 0.98 -5.57 10.51
N GLU A 20 0.17 -5.70 11.55
CA GLU A 20 -0.91 -6.69 11.59
C GLU A 20 -1.92 -6.47 10.48
N LEU A 21 -2.38 -5.23 10.31
CA LEU A 21 -3.35 -4.87 9.26
C LEU A 21 -2.75 -5.08 7.86
N ALA A 22 -1.48 -4.72 7.67
CA ALA A 22 -0.78 -4.92 6.40
C ALA A 22 -0.71 -6.39 6.02
N GLY A 23 -0.47 -7.28 7.00
CA GLY A 23 -0.47 -8.72 6.77
C GLY A 23 -1.83 -9.24 6.33
N LEU A 24 -2.90 -8.78 6.96
CA LEU A 24 -4.27 -9.14 6.58
C LEU A 24 -4.63 -8.62 5.19
N LEU A 25 -4.27 -7.37 4.88
CA LEU A 25 -4.53 -6.76 3.58
C LEU A 25 -3.74 -7.44 2.46
N ARG A 26 -2.56 -7.97 2.74
CA ARG A 26 -1.75 -8.68 1.76
C ARG A 26 -2.47 -9.91 1.22
N GLU A 27 -3.17 -10.66 2.06
CA GLU A 27 -3.96 -11.81 1.63
C GLU A 27 -5.07 -11.40 0.67
N ASN A 28 -5.69 -10.24 0.91
CA ASN A 28 -6.76 -9.72 0.07
C ASN A 28 -6.25 -9.17 -1.25
N VAL A 29 -5.13 -8.47 -1.25
CA VAL A 29 -4.59 -7.84 -2.47
C VAL A 29 -4.19 -8.87 -3.52
N GLU A 30 -3.68 -10.01 -3.09
CA GLU A 30 -3.29 -11.10 -3.99
C GLU A 30 -4.45 -11.67 -4.79
N GLN A 31 -5.68 -11.49 -4.32
CA GLN A 31 -6.89 -11.98 -4.97
C GLN A 31 -7.50 -10.97 -5.95
N ILE A 32 -7.00 -9.74 -6.00
CA ILE A 32 -7.51 -8.72 -6.92
C ILE A 32 -7.01 -9.01 -8.33
N GLU A 33 -7.94 -9.12 -9.28
CA GLU A 33 -7.60 -9.33 -10.68
C GLU A 33 -6.72 -8.18 -11.20
N GLY A 34 -5.59 -8.52 -11.81
CA GLY A 34 -4.63 -7.56 -12.32
C GLY A 34 -3.54 -7.17 -11.34
N PHE A 35 -3.58 -7.69 -10.12
CA PHE A 35 -2.48 -7.52 -9.17
C PHE A 35 -1.26 -8.34 -9.63
N ILE A 36 -0.07 -7.74 -9.58
CA ILE A 36 1.17 -8.39 -9.98
C ILE A 36 2.07 -8.66 -8.78
N SER A 37 2.42 -7.61 -8.02
CA SER A 37 3.34 -7.74 -6.89
C SER A 37 3.22 -6.59 -5.91
N VAL A 38 3.69 -6.81 -4.70
CA VAL A 38 3.86 -5.76 -3.70
C VAL A 38 5.10 -6.06 -2.86
N GLU A 39 5.87 -5.01 -2.58
CA GLU A 39 7.02 -5.08 -1.70
C GLU A 39 7.12 -3.80 -0.88
N ARG A 40 7.53 -3.94 0.38
CA ARG A 40 7.69 -2.81 1.27
C ARG A 40 9.16 -2.63 1.62
N PHE A 41 9.58 -1.37 1.64
CA PHE A 41 10.95 -0.96 1.93
C PHE A 41 10.96 0.04 3.07
N GLU A 42 12.00 0.01 3.87
CA GLU A 42 12.25 1.04 4.88
C GLU A 42 13.31 2.01 4.38
N SER A 43 13.16 3.30 4.70
CA SER A 43 14.14 4.32 4.35
C SER A 43 15.47 4.07 5.07
N VAL A 44 16.56 4.15 4.33
CA VAL A 44 17.91 4.03 4.89
C VAL A 44 18.30 5.29 5.67
N SER A 45 17.81 6.44 5.23
CA SER A 45 18.16 7.74 5.85
C SER A 45 17.24 8.13 6.99
N GLU A 46 16.00 7.61 7.01
CA GLU A 46 15.01 7.95 8.03
C GLU A 46 14.32 6.69 8.56
N SER A 47 14.73 6.25 9.75
CA SER A 47 14.10 5.12 10.42
C SER A 47 12.63 5.40 10.70
N GLY A 48 11.78 4.41 10.49
CA GLY A 48 10.34 4.52 10.70
C GLY A 48 9.57 5.08 9.50
N ARG A 49 10.26 5.37 8.41
CA ARG A 49 9.66 5.78 7.15
C ARG A 49 9.72 4.66 6.14
N PHE A 50 8.58 4.34 5.54
CA PHE A 50 8.43 3.18 4.66
C PHE A 50 7.85 3.59 3.31
N ILE A 51 8.07 2.73 2.31
CA ILE A 51 7.36 2.80 1.04
C ILE A 51 6.89 1.40 0.67
N SER A 52 5.62 1.30 0.29
CA SER A 52 5.05 0.11 -0.33
C SER A 52 5.00 0.35 -1.84
N VAL A 53 5.60 -0.54 -2.60
CA VAL A 53 5.60 -0.50 -4.06
C VAL A 53 4.74 -1.65 -4.56
N SER A 54 3.58 -1.34 -5.11
CA SER A 54 2.70 -2.35 -5.71
C SER A 54 2.63 -2.17 -7.21
N THR A 55 2.59 -3.28 -7.93
CA THR A 55 2.57 -3.32 -9.39
C THR A 55 1.28 -3.96 -9.86
N TRP A 56 0.67 -3.36 -10.88
CA TRP A 56 -0.66 -3.70 -11.37
C TRP A 56 -0.68 -3.74 -12.90
N GLN A 57 -1.51 -4.60 -13.44
CA GLN A 57 -1.64 -4.76 -14.88
C GLN A 57 -2.15 -3.49 -15.57
N ASP A 58 -3.13 -2.82 -14.96
CA ASP A 58 -3.78 -1.63 -15.49
C ASP A 58 -4.41 -0.76 -14.38
N LEU A 59 -4.94 0.39 -14.76
CA LEU A 59 -5.62 1.30 -13.84
C LEU A 59 -6.91 0.72 -13.26
N ASP A 60 -7.60 -0.13 -13.99
CA ASP A 60 -8.83 -0.75 -13.52
C ASP A 60 -8.55 -1.67 -12.31
N ALA A 61 -7.42 -2.38 -12.32
CA ALA A 61 -6.99 -3.19 -11.20
C ALA A 61 -6.71 -2.34 -9.95
N VAL A 62 -6.04 -1.22 -10.12
CA VAL A 62 -5.78 -0.26 -9.04
C VAL A 62 -7.11 0.27 -8.47
N LYS A 63 -8.06 0.58 -9.33
CA LYS A 63 -9.38 1.05 -8.93
C LYS A 63 -10.14 0.00 -8.11
N ARG A 64 -10.11 -1.27 -8.54
CA ARG A 64 -10.73 -2.37 -7.79
C ARG A 64 -10.15 -2.49 -6.39
N TRP A 65 -8.85 -2.39 -6.26
CA TRP A 65 -8.17 -2.42 -4.97
C TRP A 65 -8.55 -1.23 -4.09
N ARG A 66 -8.56 -0.03 -4.65
CA ARG A 66 -8.96 1.17 -3.92
C ARG A 66 -10.39 1.08 -3.40
N GLU A 67 -11.31 0.60 -4.23
CA GLU A 67 -12.70 0.40 -3.81
C GLU A 67 -12.81 -0.64 -2.70
N HIS A 68 -12.04 -1.71 -2.77
CA HIS A 68 -11.97 -2.72 -1.73
C HIS A 68 -11.46 -2.12 -0.40
N LEU A 69 -10.42 -1.30 -0.45
CA LEU A 69 -9.87 -0.62 0.73
C LEU A 69 -10.87 0.35 1.34
N GLU A 70 -11.57 1.14 0.52
CA GLU A 70 -12.59 2.07 0.98
C GLU A 70 -13.72 1.34 1.71
N HIS A 71 -14.15 0.21 1.17
CA HIS A 71 -15.18 -0.63 1.78
C HIS A 71 -14.69 -1.19 3.14
N ALA A 72 -13.48 -1.72 3.17
CA ALA A 72 -12.87 -2.23 4.39
C ALA A 72 -12.67 -1.13 5.44
N ALA A 73 -12.25 0.07 5.02
CA ALA A 73 -12.08 1.21 5.90
C ALA A 73 -13.41 1.67 6.51
N ALA A 74 -14.49 1.65 5.74
CA ALA A 74 -15.82 1.97 6.24
C ALA A 74 -16.26 1.04 7.36
N GLN A 75 -15.89 -0.24 7.29
CA GLN A 75 -16.20 -1.23 8.32
C GLN A 75 -15.29 -1.11 9.55
N ASN A 76 -14.10 -0.53 9.42
CA ASN A 76 -13.07 -0.45 10.46
C ASN A 76 -12.61 0.99 10.73
N GLU A 77 -13.45 1.98 10.44
CA GLU A 77 -13.09 3.40 10.49
C GLU A 77 -12.44 3.83 11.82
N ALA A 78 -12.97 3.35 12.94
CA ALA A 78 -12.45 3.68 14.26
C ALA A 78 -11.03 3.14 14.49
N LYS A 79 -10.65 2.06 13.79
CA LYS A 79 -9.34 1.41 13.93
C LYS A 79 -8.28 1.99 13.00
N ALA A 80 -8.70 2.63 11.91
CA ALA A 80 -7.79 3.17 10.89
C ALA A 80 -7.34 4.61 11.19
N ARG A 81 -8.07 5.33 12.02
CA ARG A 81 -7.77 6.73 12.35
C ARG A 81 -6.49 6.84 13.17
N GLY A 82 -5.57 7.68 12.71
CA GLY A 82 -4.37 8.03 13.46
C GLY A 82 -3.22 7.01 13.34
N ILE A 83 -3.37 5.95 12.56
CA ILE A 83 -2.30 4.98 12.35
C ILE A 83 -1.10 5.62 11.66
N PHE A 84 -1.36 6.51 10.69
CA PHE A 84 -0.30 7.19 9.95
C PHE A 84 -0.11 8.61 10.47
N ARG A 85 1.15 8.93 10.81
CA ARG A 85 1.58 10.28 11.12
C ARG A 85 1.62 11.12 9.84
N ASN A 86 2.03 10.49 8.73
CA ASN A 86 2.14 11.09 7.43
C ASN A 86 2.04 10.03 6.34
N TYR A 87 1.45 10.37 5.18
CA TYR A 87 1.44 9.47 4.04
C TYR A 87 1.28 10.22 2.72
N ARG A 88 1.72 9.57 1.65
CA ARG A 88 1.61 10.08 0.29
C ARG A 88 1.44 8.92 -0.68
N ILE A 89 0.46 9.01 -1.56
CA ILE A 89 0.21 7.99 -2.58
C ILE A 89 0.43 8.60 -3.96
N ARG A 90 1.26 7.94 -4.76
CA ARG A 90 1.46 8.29 -6.16
C ARG A 90 1.17 7.09 -7.02
N VAL A 91 0.40 7.30 -8.08
CA VAL A 91 0.09 6.30 -9.09
C VAL A 91 0.83 6.69 -10.36
N ALA A 92 1.66 5.79 -10.88
CA ALA A 92 2.51 6.08 -12.01
C ALA A 92 2.43 4.98 -13.07
N GLU A 93 2.50 5.37 -14.33
CA GLU A 93 2.61 4.42 -15.42
C GLU A 93 4.07 4.05 -15.64
N VAL A 94 4.35 2.76 -15.79
CA VAL A 94 5.71 2.28 -16.09
C VAL A 94 5.95 2.42 -17.58
N ILE A 95 6.87 3.32 -17.92
CA ILE A 95 7.25 3.56 -19.32
C ILE A 95 8.26 2.52 -19.79
N ARG A 96 9.16 2.12 -18.92
CA ARG A 96 10.18 1.10 -19.19
C ARG A 96 10.41 0.26 -17.96
N ASP A 97 10.60 -1.04 -18.17
CA ASP A 97 10.91 -1.99 -17.12
C ASP A 97 11.97 -2.96 -17.68
N TYR A 98 13.17 -2.85 -17.17
CA TYR A 98 14.26 -3.69 -17.62
C TYR A 98 15.28 -3.90 -16.49
N GLY A 99 15.97 -5.04 -16.58
CA GLY A 99 17.00 -5.41 -15.62
C GLY A 99 18.05 -6.30 -16.30
N PRO A 100 19.01 -6.82 -15.53
CA PRO A 100 20.01 -7.75 -16.08
C PRO A 100 19.40 -9.06 -16.57
#